data_983366cb3803faaaa7ac642aa80d9cd2
#
_entry.id   983366cb3803faaaa7ac642aa80d9cd2
#
_cell.length_a   1.000
_cell.length_b   1.000
_cell.length_c   1.000
_cell.angle_alpha   90.00
_cell.angle_beta   90.00
_cell.angle_gamma   90.00
#
_symmetry.space_group_name_H-M   'P 1'
#
loop_
_entity.id
_entity.type
_entity.pdbx_description
1 polymer ?
#
loop_
_entity_poly.entity_id
_entity_poly.type
_entity_poly.pdbx_seq_one_letter_code
_entity_poly.pdbx_strand_id
1 'polypeptide(L)'
;PTRIGFIDYGNTNFLPLMIMLAAFAVPVTVLMFFFEINLFRNIPFYKVIKYFVLGGALSLILAILYFSLPYFETNATVQTYEGALLIGLIEEVAKAVIVAIFLFKSKKSNYILNGLLIGAAVGAGFAAFETAGYILRYGLNGGLQTMLEIIELRGCLAPGGHVAWAAIEGAALMYVKGFEKLDKKHLNDKRFLLICLIPVVLHGIW
;
A
#
# COMPACT_ATOMS: atom_id res chain seq x y z
N PRO A 1 -18.23 19.81 -0.07
CA PRO A 1 -19.55 19.50 0.49
C PRO A 1 -19.47 18.70 1.78
N THR A 2 -18.70 17.59 1.84
CA THR A 2 -18.63 16.72 3.04
C THR A 2 -18.02 17.41 4.26
N ARG A 3 -16.95 18.23 4.06
CA ARG A 3 -16.35 19.05 5.13
C ARG A 3 -17.36 20.05 5.68
N ILE A 4 -18.04 20.79 4.81
CA ILE A 4 -19.05 21.77 5.19
C ILE A 4 -20.20 21.07 5.96
N GLY A 5 -20.75 19.98 5.44
CA GLY A 5 -21.83 19.25 6.09
C GLY A 5 -21.48 18.74 7.48
N PHE A 6 -20.23 18.29 7.69
CA PHE A 6 -19.77 17.79 8.96
C PHE A 6 -19.36 18.91 9.94
N ILE A 7 -18.57 19.87 9.50
CA ILE A 7 -17.99 20.92 10.36
C ILE A 7 -19.01 22.02 10.64
N ASP A 8 -19.63 22.56 9.57
CA ASP A 8 -20.49 23.74 9.71
C ASP A 8 -21.91 23.41 10.17
N TYR A 9 -22.39 22.21 9.81
CA TYR A 9 -23.75 21.75 10.19
C TYR A 9 -23.78 20.62 11.22
N GLY A 10 -22.61 20.13 11.69
CA GLY A 10 -22.51 19.09 12.71
C GLY A 10 -23.12 17.75 12.31
N ASN A 11 -23.30 17.48 11.02
CA ASN A 11 -23.93 16.25 10.55
C ASN A 11 -22.92 15.09 10.49
N THR A 12 -22.95 14.24 11.51
CA THR A 12 -22.05 13.10 11.66
C THR A 12 -22.18 12.05 10.55
N ASN A 13 -23.27 12.03 9.77
CA ASN A 13 -23.42 11.11 8.63
C ASN A 13 -22.41 11.39 7.51
N PHE A 14 -21.82 12.59 7.47
CA PHE A 14 -20.76 12.91 6.51
C PHE A 14 -19.37 12.42 6.93
N LEU A 15 -19.18 12.00 8.18
CA LEU A 15 -17.88 11.56 8.70
C LEU A 15 -17.30 10.35 7.93
N PRO A 16 -18.04 9.23 7.74
CA PRO A 16 -17.56 8.10 6.97
C PRO A 16 -17.19 8.47 5.54
N LEU A 17 -18.01 9.29 4.87
CA LEU A 17 -17.74 9.75 3.52
C LEU A 17 -16.50 10.64 3.45
N MET A 18 -16.27 11.50 4.44
CA MET A 18 -15.08 12.35 4.52
C MET A 18 -13.82 11.49 4.69
N ILE A 19 -13.84 10.51 5.58
CA ILE A 19 -12.72 9.57 5.78
C ILE A 19 -12.42 8.82 4.48
N MET A 20 -13.44 8.26 3.83
CA MET A 20 -13.27 7.52 2.58
C MET A 20 -12.67 8.40 1.47
N LEU A 21 -13.23 9.58 1.24
CA LEU A 21 -12.72 10.47 0.20
C LEU A 21 -11.27 10.88 0.48
N ALA A 22 -10.96 11.22 1.73
CA ALA A 22 -9.61 11.62 2.13
C ALA A 22 -8.59 10.49 1.99
N ALA A 23 -8.96 9.26 2.34
CA ALA A 23 -8.05 8.13 2.31
C ALA A 23 -7.88 7.49 0.92
N PHE A 24 -8.91 7.57 0.06
CA PHE A 24 -8.93 6.84 -1.22
C PHE A 24 -8.60 7.73 -2.43
N ALA A 25 -8.88 9.04 -2.39
CA ALA A 25 -8.77 9.88 -3.57
C ALA A 25 -7.37 9.83 -4.20
N VAL A 26 -6.32 10.03 -3.43
CA VAL A 26 -4.96 10.08 -3.98
C VAL A 26 -4.41 8.70 -4.33
N PRO A 27 -4.50 7.65 -3.48
CA PRO A 27 -4.07 6.31 -3.86
C PRO A 27 -4.77 5.80 -5.13
N VAL A 28 -6.07 6.04 -5.27
CA VAL A 28 -6.81 5.64 -6.48
C VAL A 28 -6.35 6.42 -7.70
N THR A 29 -6.11 7.73 -7.58
CA THR A 29 -5.61 8.54 -8.69
C THR A 29 -4.23 8.05 -9.17
N VAL A 30 -3.32 7.76 -8.24
CA VAL A 30 -2.00 7.21 -8.58
C VAL A 30 -2.13 5.81 -9.20
N LEU A 31 -3.04 4.96 -8.70
CA LEU A 31 -3.32 3.66 -9.30
C LEU A 31 -3.85 3.79 -10.73
N MET A 32 -4.72 4.76 -11.00
CA MET A 32 -5.22 5.01 -12.36
C MET A 32 -4.08 5.38 -13.32
N PHE A 33 -3.10 6.17 -12.85
CA PHE A 33 -1.89 6.42 -13.64
C PHE A 33 -1.16 5.12 -13.99
N PHE A 34 -0.93 4.21 -13.02
CA PHE A 34 -0.31 2.90 -13.29
C PHE A 34 -1.15 2.03 -14.23
N PHE A 35 -2.48 2.14 -14.16
CA PHE A 35 -3.37 1.44 -15.08
C PHE A 35 -3.24 1.95 -16.52
N GLU A 36 -3.16 3.26 -16.70
CA GLU A 36 -3.02 3.87 -18.03
C GLU A 36 -1.65 3.60 -18.67
N ILE A 37 -0.56 3.62 -17.90
CA ILE A 37 0.77 3.29 -18.42
C ILE A 37 0.98 1.81 -18.68
N ASN A 38 0.06 0.91 -18.29
CA ASN A 38 0.10 -0.50 -18.65
C ASN A 38 -0.28 -0.70 -20.12
N LEU A 39 0.65 -0.43 -21.01
CA LEU A 39 0.46 -0.42 -22.45
C LEU A 39 -0.12 -1.72 -23.02
N PHE A 40 0.14 -2.85 -22.39
CA PHE A 40 -0.35 -4.16 -22.86
C PHE A 40 -1.84 -4.39 -22.63
N ARG A 41 -2.49 -3.61 -21.76
CA ARG A 41 -3.92 -3.68 -21.41
C ARG A 41 -4.45 -5.10 -21.19
N ASN A 42 -3.57 -6.02 -20.82
CA ASN A 42 -3.85 -7.45 -20.65
C ASN A 42 -4.41 -7.80 -19.25
N ILE A 43 -4.46 -6.83 -18.33
CA ILE A 43 -5.08 -6.93 -17.01
C ILE A 43 -6.36 -6.08 -17.03
N PRO A 44 -7.55 -6.70 -17.02
CA PRO A 44 -8.81 -5.95 -17.06
C PRO A 44 -9.05 -5.21 -15.74
N PHE A 45 -9.74 -4.08 -15.80
CA PHE A 45 -9.95 -3.16 -14.69
C PHE A 45 -10.56 -3.81 -13.43
N TYR A 46 -11.50 -4.74 -13.61
CA TYR A 46 -12.10 -5.45 -12.47
C TYR A 46 -11.06 -6.25 -11.65
N LYS A 47 -9.99 -6.75 -12.30
CA LYS A 47 -8.88 -7.41 -11.60
C LYS A 47 -8.04 -6.41 -10.81
N VAL A 48 -7.83 -5.22 -11.38
CA VAL A 48 -7.12 -4.14 -10.66
C VAL A 48 -7.88 -3.75 -9.41
N ILE A 49 -9.21 -3.58 -9.49
CA ILE A 49 -10.07 -3.35 -8.32
C ILE A 49 -9.95 -4.52 -7.32
N LYS A 50 -9.97 -5.76 -7.80
CA LYS A 50 -9.79 -6.93 -6.93
C LYS A 50 -8.43 -6.90 -6.21
N TYR A 51 -7.35 -6.56 -6.90
CA TYR A 51 -6.02 -6.46 -6.30
C TYR A 51 -5.94 -5.29 -5.32
N PHE A 52 -6.58 -4.17 -5.61
CA PHE A 52 -6.70 -3.04 -4.70
C PHE A 52 -7.42 -3.44 -3.40
N VAL A 53 -8.62 -3.98 -3.50
CA VAL A 53 -9.44 -4.29 -2.31
C VAL A 53 -8.84 -5.46 -1.52
N LEU A 54 -8.68 -6.62 -2.17
CA LEU A 54 -8.20 -7.83 -1.47
C LEU A 54 -6.71 -7.72 -1.16
N GLY A 55 -5.93 -7.14 -2.06
CA GLY A 55 -4.49 -6.98 -1.86
C GLY A 55 -4.18 -6.02 -0.72
N GLY A 56 -4.84 -4.87 -0.71
CA GLY A 56 -4.70 -3.89 0.37
C GLY A 56 -5.12 -4.45 1.71
N ALA A 57 -6.32 -5.07 1.79
CA ALA A 57 -6.81 -5.65 3.03
C ALA A 57 -5.91 -6.79 3.55
N LEU A 58 -5.53 -7.73 2.68
CA LEU A 58 -4.71 -8.88 3.09
C LEU A 58 -3.29 -8.48 3.49
N SER A 59 -2.67 -7.51 2.79
CA SER A 59 -1.34 -7.03 3.16
C SER A 59 -1.37 -6.26 4.48
N LEU A 60 -2.42 -5.48 4.75
CA LEU A 60 -2.57 -4.79 6.03
C LEU A 60 -2.79 -5.78 7.18
N ILE A 61 -3.66 -6.79 7.00
CA ILE A 61 -3.86 -7.86 8.00
C ILE A 61 -2.54 -8.59 8.26
N LEU A 62 -1.78 -8.92 7.21
CA LEU A 62 -0.50 -9.60 7.37
C LEU A 62 0.53 -8.74 8.11
N ALA A 63 0.58 -7.44 7.83
CA ALA A 63 1.42 -6.50 8.58
C ALA A 63 1.03 -6.45 10.07
N ILE A 64 -0.27 -6.37 10.39
CA ILE A 64 -0.77 -6.40 11.78
C ILE A 64 -0.36 -7.71 12.48
N LEU A 65 -0.45 -8.85 11.80
CA LEU A 65 -0.02 -10.13 12.35
C LEU A 65 1.50 -10.15 12.63
N TYR A 66 2.32 -9.55 11.76
CA TYR A 66 3.76 -9.43 12.01
C TYR A 66 4.04 -8.49 13.19
N PHE A 67 3.36 -7.35 13.28
CA PHE A 67 3.50 -6.44 14.42
C PHE A 67 3.14 -7.07 15.75
N SER A 68 2.23 -8.05 15.79
CA SER A 68 1.86 -8.76 17.01
C SER A 68 2.87 -9.83 17.46
N LEU A 69 3.94 -10.10 16.71
CA LEU A 69 5.01 -10.96 17.15
C LEU A 69 5.84 -10.27 18.25
N PRO A 70 6.21 -10.94 19.34
CA PRO A 70 6.82 -10.32 20.53
C PRO A 70 8.03 -9.42 20.25
N TYR A 71 8.89 -9.83 19.31
CA TYR A 71 10.06 -9.05 18.95
C TYR A 71 9.67 -7.72 18.26
N PHE A 72 8.72 -7.76 17.33
CA PHE A 72 8.30 -6.57 16.59
C PHE A 72 7.38 -5.68 17.41
N GLU A 73 6.53 -6.24 18.26
CA GLU A 73 5.67 -5.48 19.16
C GLU A 73 6.47 -4.54 20.06
N THR A 74 7.65 -4.96 20.50
CA THR A 74 8.51 -4.16 21.38
C THR A 74 9.48 -3.24 20.64
N ASN A 75 9.94 -3.61 19.44
CA ASN A 75 11.03 -2.93 18.76
C ASN A 75 10.60 -2.09 17.54
N ALA A 76 9.46 -2.39 16.92
CA ALA A 76 8.95 -1.61 15.79
C ALA A 76 8.29 -0.32 16.29
N THR A 77 9.04 0.78 16.30
CA THR A 77 8.59 2.08 16.79
C THR A 77 9.14 3.22 15.92
N VAL A 78 8.38 4.29 15.79
CA VAL A 78 8.83 5.53 15.11
C VAL A 78 9.79 6.38 15.94
N GLN A 79 10.04 6.00 17.20
CA GLN A 79 10.90 6.75 18.10
C GLN A 79 12.40 6.51 17.86
N THR A 80 12.75 5.46 17.13
CA THR A 80 14.14 5.11 16.80
C THR A 80 14.26 4.78 15.30
N TYR A 81 15.43 5.06 14.71
CA TYR A 81 15.69 4.72 13.29
C TYR A 81 15.57 3.22 13.03
N GLU A 82 16.05 2.40 13.95
CA GLU A 82 15.95 0.93 13.85
C GLU A 82 14.49 0.48 13.88
N GLY A 83 13.70 1.06 14.78
CA GLY A 83 12.27 0.78 14.88
C GLY A 83 11.50 1.23 13.64
N ALA A 84 11.80 2.38 13.08
CA ALA A 84 11.20 2.85 11.83
C ALA A 84 11.57 1.95 10.64
N LEU A 85 12.82 1.48 10.56
CA LEU A 85 13.23 0.49 9.55
C LEU A 85 12.52 -0.86 9.73
N LEU A 86 12.28 -1.29 10.98
CA LEU A 86 11.49 -2.50 11.25
C LEU A 86 10.05 -2.36 10.82
N ILE A 87 9.43 -1.18 11.02
CA ILE A 87 8.09 -0.89 10.50
C ILE A 87 8.09 -1.02 8.97
N GLY A 88 9.02 -0.34 8.30
CA GLY A 88 9.18 -0.43 6.85
C GLY A 88 9.38 -1.87 6.38
N LEU A 89 10.24 -2.65 7.05
CA LEU A 89 10.46 -4.05 6.72
C LEU A 89 9.18 -4.89 6.81
N ILE A 90 8.43 -4.76 7.90
CA ILE A 90 7.19 -5.51 8.13
C ILE A 90 6.17 -5.22 7.05
N GLU A 91 5.94 -3.95 6.77
CA GLU A 91 4.90 -3.54 5.83
C GLU A 91 5.27 -3.83 4.39
N GLU A 92 6.54 -3.60 3.98
CA GLU A 92 6.97 -3.92 2.62
C GLU A 92 7.00 -5.43 2.40
N VAL A 93 7.49 -6.25 3.36
CA VAL A 93 7.42 -7.71 3.25
C VAL A 93 5.97 -8.19 3.16
N ALA A 94 5.04 -7.63 3.94
CA ALA A 94 3.62 -7.98 3.87
C ALA A 94 3.04 -7.69 2.48
N LYS A 95 3.34 -6.51 1.89
CA LYS A 95 2.91 -6.16 0.54
C LYS A 95 3.55 -7.05 -0.51
N ALA A 96 4.86 -7.26 -0.45
CA ALA A 96 5.60 -8.12 -1.39
C ALA A 96 5.06 -9.56 -1.43
N VAL A 97 4.72 -10.14 -0.28
CA VAL A 97 4.10 -11.48 -0.20
C VAL A 97 2.77 -11.52 -0.93
N ILE A 98 1.90 -10.54 -0.72
CA ILE A 98 0.57 -10.50 -1.38
C ILE A 98 0.72 -10.24 -2.88
N VAL A 99 1.62 -9.35 -3.30
CA VAL A 99 1.96 -9.10 -4.71
C VAL A 99 2.45 -10.39 -5.37
N ALA A 100 3.37 -11.11 -4.73
CA ALA A 100 3.87 -12.38 -5.23
C ALA A 100 2.74 -13.41 -5.40
N ILE A 101 1.85 -13.56 -4.42
CA ILE A 101 0.69 -14.47 -4.50
C ILE A 101 -0.19 -14.15 -5.72
N PHE A 102 -0.46 -12.86 -5.97
CA PHE A 102 -1.27 -12.47 -7.13
C PHE A 102 -0.55 -12.71 -8.45
N LEU A 103 0.76 -12.45 -8.52
CA LEU A 103 1.57 -12.72 -9.70
C LEU A 103 1.65 -14.22 -9.99
N PHE A 104 1.82 -15.08 -8.97
CA PHE A 104 1.78 -16.54 -9.13
C PHE A 104 0.44 -17.04 -9.70
N LYS A 105 -0.66 -16.40 -9.32
CA LYS A 105 -2.01 -16.75 -9.80
C LYS A 105 -2.35 -16.15 -11.16
N SER A 106 -1.59 -15.16 -11.63
CA SER A 106 -1.88 -14.43 -12.87
C SER A 106 -1.16 -15.05 -14.08
N LYS A 107 -1.87 -15.90 -14.82
CA LYS A 107 -1.35 -16.53 -16.05
C LYS A 107 -1.04 -15.55 -17.19
N LYS A 108 -1.56 -14.33 -17.13
CA LYS A 108 -1.42 -13.28 -18.16
C LYS A 108 -0.35 -12.24 -17.82
N SER A 109 0.30 -12.32 -16.66
CA SER A 109 1.33 -11.37 -16.25
C SER A 109 2.69 -11.82 -16.75
N ASN A 110 3.09 -11.30 -17.90
CA ASN A 110 4.35 -11.66 -18.56
C ASN A 110 5.34 -10.51 -18.64
N TYR A 111 4.93 -9.30 -18.33
CA TYR A 111 5.71 -8.08 -18.51
C TYR A 111 5.97 -7.38 -17.18
N ILE A 112 7.07 -6.63 -17.09
CA ILE A 112 7.39 -5.82 -15.91
C ILE A 112 6.26 -4.84 -15.58
N LEU A 113 5.61 -4.26 -16.59
CA LEU A 113 4.46 -3.36 -16.40
C LEU A 113 3.26 -4.05 -15.71
N ASN A 114 3.11 -5.38 -15.86
CA ASN A 114 2.09 -6.11 -15.12
C ASN A 114 2.44 -6.20 -13.63
N GLY A 115 3.73 -6.40 -13.31
CA GLY A 115 4.22 -6.37 -11.94
C GLY A 115 4.02 -5.00 -11.30
N LEU A 116 4.39 -3.93 -12.03
CA LEU A 116 4.14 -2.55 -11.61
C LEU A 116 2.66 -2.30 -11.28
N LEU A 117 1.76 -2.68 -12.18
CA LEU A 117 0.32 -2.46 -11.99
C LEU A 117 -0.26 -3.27 -10.83
N ILE A 118 0.10 -4.55 -10.70
CA ILE A 118 -0.39 -5.40 -9.60
C ILE A 118 0.17 -4.91 -8.27
N GLY A 119 1.46 -4.56 -8.21
CA GLY A 119 2.07 -3.96 -7.03
C GLY A 119 1.42 -2.63 -6.66
N ALA A 120 1.25 -1.72 -7.64
CA ALA A 120 0.58 -0.44 -7.43
C ALA A 120 -0.85 -0.63 -6.89
N ALA A 121 -1.60 -1.62 -7.37
CA ALA A 121 -2.95 -1.90 -6.89
C ALA A 121 -2.96 -2.36 -5.43
N VAL A 122 -2.04 -3.26 -5.05
CA VAL A 122 -1.88 -3.70 -3.65
C VAL A 122 -1.46 -2.54 -2.75
N GLY A 123 -0.44 -1.78 -3.15
CA GLY A 123 0.05 -0.63 -2.40
C GLY A 123 -0.97 0.49 -2.26
N ALA A 124 -1.77 0.76 -3.30
CA ALA A 124 -2.86 1.74 -3.24
C ALA A 124 -3.96 1.31 -2.25
N GLY A 125 -4.33 0.03 -2.25
CA GLY A 125 -5.28 -0.52 -1.29
C GLY A 125 -4.74 -0.46 0.14
N PHE A 126 -3.47 -0.84 0.34
CA PHE A 126 -2.80 -0.72 1.64
C PHE A 126 -2.84 0.72 2.15
N ALA A 127 -2.36 1.68 1.34
CA ALA A 127 -2.33 3.11 1.68
C ALA A 127 -3.72 3.66 2.04
N ALA A 128 -4.75 3.28 1.25
CA ALA A 128 -6.11 3.75 1.48
C ALA A 128 -6.68 3.22 2.81
N PHE A 129 -6.57 1.93 3.07
CA PHE A 129 -7.11 1.32 4.30
C PHE A 129 -6.35 1.75 5.54
N GLU A 130 -5.02 1.81 5.46
CA GLU A 130 -4.17 2.29 6.53
C GLU A 130 -4.47 3.75 6.87
N THR A 131 -4.54 4.61 5.86
CA THR A 131 -4.88 6.04 6.06
C THR A 131 -6.26 6.22 6.66
N ALA A 132 -7.28 5.46 6.21
CA ALA A 132 -8.60 5.48 6.81
C ALA A 132 -8.56 5.09 8.30
N GLY A 133 -7.77 4.07 8.65
CA GLY A 133 -7.53 3.65 10.03
C GLY A 133 -6.89 4.75 10.88
N TYR A 134 -5.85 5.42 10.37
CA TYR A 134 -5.21 6.54 11.05
C TYR A 134 -6.17 7.72 11.26
N ILE A 135 -6.89 8.14 10.24
CA ILE A 135 -7.86 9.23 10.34
C ILE A 135 -8.91 8.93 11.43
N LEU A 136 -9.45 7.71 11.43
CA LEU A 136 -10.42 7.29 12.43
C LEU A 136 -9.81 7.26 13.84
N ARG A 137 -8.64 6.61 14.00
CA ARG A 137 -7.96 6.46 15.30
C ARG A 137 -7.61 7.80 15.91
N TYR A 138 -6.99 8.68 15.16
CA TYR A 138 -6.56 9.99 15.66
C TYR A 138 -7.75 10.94 15.84
N GLY A 139 -8.76 10.84 14.99
CA GLY A 139 -10.01 11.60 15.15
C GLY A 139 -10.78 11.23 16.43
N LEU A 140 -10.83 9.94 16.77
CA LEU A 140 -11.48 9.49 18.03
C LEU A 140 -10.71 9.92 19.28
N ASN A 141 -9.38 9.97 19.23
CA ASN A 141 -8.54 10.30 20.38
C ASN A 141 -8.25 11.80 20.51
N GLY A 142 -8.09 12.52 19.42
CA GLY A 142 -7.65 13.92 19.39
C GLY A 142 -8.71 14.90 18.87
N GLY A 143 -9.88 14.40 18.48
CA GLY A 143 -10.98 15.22 17.96
C GLY A 143 -10.80 15.66 16.51
N LEU A 144 -11.70 16.55 16.08
CA LEU A 144 -11.79 16.97 14.68
C LEU A 144 -10.52 17.63 14.15
N GLN A 145 -9.87 18.49 14.92
CA GLN A 145 -8.67 19.21 14.47
C GLN A 145 -7.54 18.22 14.14
N THR A 146 -7.26 17.28 15.04
CA THR A 146 -6.26 16.23 14.83
C THR A 146 -6.59 15.35 13.62
N MET A 147 -7.87 15.04 13.44
CA MET A 147 -8.32 14.28 12.26
C MET A 147 -8.02 15.02 10.95
N LEU A 148 -8.26 16.33 10.88
CA LEU A 148 -7.99 17.15 9.71
C LEU A 148 -6.48 17.24 9.42
N GLU A 149 -5.65 17.39 10.44
CA GLU A 149 -4.19 17.39 10.32
C GLU A 149 -3.67 16.06 9.75
N ILE A 150 -4.21 14.91 10.22
CA ILE A 150 -3.87 13.59 9.67
C ILE A 150 -4.33 13.45 8.22
N ILE A 151 -5.53 13.92 7.88
CA ILE A 151 -6.02 13.92 6.49
C ILE A 151 -5.07 14.70 5.59
N GLU A 152 -4.65 15.88 6.00
CA GLU A 152 -3.77 16.74 5.21
C GLU A 152 -2.38 16.10 5.06
N LEU A 153 -1.77 15.67 6.16
CA LEU A 153 -0.47 15.04 6.17
C LEU A 153 -0.44 13.78 5.30
N ARG A 154 -1.33 12.83 5.57
CA ARG A 154 -1.35 11.55 4.86
C ARG A 154 -1.92 11.66 3.45
N GLY A 155 -2.87 12.55 3.22
CA GLY A 155 -3.41 12.82 1.88
C GLY A 155 -2.35 13.33 0.91
N CYS A 156 -1.41 14.14 1.37
CA CYS A 156 -0.33 14.69 0.55
C CYS A 156 0.88 13.75 0.44
N LEU A 157 1.25 13.04 1.50
CA LEU A 157 2.53 12.33 1.58
C LEU A 157 2.43 10.80 1.43
N ALA A 158 1.41 10.15 2.00
CA ALA A 158 1.31 8.70 2.01
C ALA A 158 1.11 8.03 0.63
N PRO A 159 0.37 8.61 -0.32
CA PRO A 159 0.00 7.91 -1.55
C PRO A 159 1.18 7.63 -2.49
N GLY A 160 2.16 8.53 -2.53
CA GLY A 160 3.33 8.35 -3.37
C GLY A 160 4.24 7.22 -2.90
N GLY A 161 4.31 6.99 -1.58
CA GLY A 161 5.15 5.98 -0.95
C GLY A 161 4.64 4.56 -1.21
N HIS A 162 3.62 4.12 -0.51
CA HIS A 162 3.14 2.72 -0.55
C HIS A 162 2.77 2.23 -1.95
N VAL A 163 2.20 3.10 -2.80
CA VAL A 163 1.84 2.73 -4.18
C VAL A 163 3.09 2.47 -5.01
N ALA A 164 4.05 3.40 -4.98
CA ALA A 164 5.29 3.28 -5.74
C ALA A 164 6.17 2.14 -5.21
N TRP A 165 6.26 1.98 -3.88
CA TRP A 165 7.08 0.94 -3.26
C TRP A 165 6.59 -0.45 -3.64
N ALA A 166 5.31 -0.75 -3.46
CA ALA A 166 4.74 -2.03 -3.88
C ALA A 166 4.78 -2.24 -5.40
N ALA A 167 4.68 -1.16 -6.21
CA ALA A 167 4.90 -1.25 -7.66
C ALA A 167 6.33 -1.68 -8.00
N ILE A 168 7.34 -1.13 -7.31
CA ILE A 168 8.75 -1.53 -7.46
C ILE A 168 8.94 -3.01 -7.12
N GLU A 169 8.35 -3.50 -6.03
CA GLU A 169 8.41 -4.91 -5.63
C GLU A 169 7.81 -5.84 -6.70
N GLY A 170 6.63 -5.49 -7.22
CA GLY A 170 5.98 -6.24 -8.29
C GLY A 170 6.80 -6.24 -9.59
N ALA A 171 7.36 -5.09 -9.95
CA ALA A 171 8.24 -4.95 -11.11
C ALA A 171 9.53 -5.77 -10.94
N ALA A 172 10.15 -5.73 -9.76
CA ALA A 172 11.36 -6.48 -9.44
C ALA A 172 11.16 -7.98 -9.60
N LEU A 173 10.03 -8.51 -9.10
CA LEU A 173 9.72 -9.92 -9.25
C LEU A 173 9.53 -10.32 -10.72
N MET A 174 8.88 -9.48 -11.53
CA MET A 174 8.72 -9.72 -12.96
C MET A 174 10.03 -9.54 -13.73
N TYR A 175 10.90 -8.65 -13.29
CA TYR A 175 12.24 -8.46 -13.87
C TYR A 175 13.11 -9.71 -13.70
N VAL A 176 13.19 -10.25 -12.49
CA VAL A 176 14.01 -11.45 -12.24
C VAL A 176 13.43 -12.72 -12.86
N LYS A 177 12.09 -12.79 -12.97
CA LYS A 177 11.41 -13.86 -13.70
C LYS A 177 11.79 -13.87 -15.19
N GLY A 178 11.91 -12.71 -15.80
CA GLY A 178 12.10 -12.58 -17.26
C GLY A 178 10.99 -13.29 -18.04
N PHE A 179 11.38 -14.14 -19.00
CA PHE A 179 10.44 -14.92 -19.82
C PHE A 179 10.11 -16.30 -19.24
N GLU A 180 10.71 -16.68 -18.11
CA GLU A 180 10.43 -17.95 -17.47
C GLU A 180 9.04 -17.96 -16.79
N LYS A 181 8.57 -19.15 -16.43
CA LYS A 181 7.42 -19.29 -15.55
C LYS A 181 7.82 -18.83 -14.15
N LEU A 182 7.00 -18.01 -13.52
CA LEU A 182 7.24 -17.56 -12.15
C LEU A 182 7.28 -18.76 -11.20
N ASP A 183 8.35 -18.88 -10.42
CA ASP A 183 8.59 -19.95 -9.46
C ASP A 183 9.19 -19.38 -8.17
N LYS A 184 9.15 -20.16 -7.08
CA LYS A 184 9.69 -19.78 -5.77
C LYS A 184 11.18 -19.40 -5.80
N LYS A 185 11.97 -19.96 -6.74
CA LYS A 185 13.36 -19.58 -6.92
C LYS A 185 13.58 -18.08 -7.14
N HIS A 186 12.61 -17.41 -7.80
CA HIS A 186 12.69 -15.99 -8.10
C HIS A 186 12.50 -15.10 -6.85
N LEU A 187 11.82 -15.60 -5.81
CA LEU A 187 11.70 -14.91 -4.52
C LEU A 187 13.03 -14.88 -3.76
N ASN A 188 13.92 -15.85 -4.01
CA ASN A 188 15.24 -15.94 -3.41
C ASN A 188 16.34 -15.35 -4.31
N ASP A 189 16.00 -14.78 -5.46
CA ASP A 189 16.95 -14.12 -6.35
C ASP A 189 17.53 -12.87 -5.67
N LYS A 190 18.86 -12.78 -5.61
CA LYS A 190 19.55 -11.65 -4.95
C LYS A 190 19.15 -10.29 -5.53
N ARG A 191 18.87 -10.22 -6.84
CA ARG A 191 18.44 -8.98 -7.49
C ARG A 191 17.06 -8.55 -7.00
N PHE A 192 16.12 -9.50 -6.86
CA PHE A 192 14.80 -9.25 -6.28
C PHE A 192 14.93 -8.71 -4.86
N LEU A 193 15.68 -9.42 -4.00
CA LEU A 193 15.86 -9.03 -2.60
C LEU A 193 16.52 -7.66 -2.45
N LEU A 194 17.55 -7.36 -3.25
CA LEU A 194 18.22 -6.06 -3.24
C LEU A 194 17.30 -4.92 -3.68
N ILE A 195 16.47 -5.14 -4.70
CA ILE A 195 15.51 -4.12 -5.14
C ILE A 195 14.44 -3.91 -4.08
N CYS A 196 13.96 -4.96 -3.41
CA CYS A 196 12.97 -4.85 -2.32
C CYS A 196 13.52 -4.14 -1.06
N LEU A 197 14.85 -4.07 -0.87
CA LEU A 197 15.42 -3.26 0.20
C LEU A 197 15.22 -1.75 -0.02
N ILE A 198 15.08 -1.31 -1.27
CA ILE A 198 14.86 0.12 -1.59
C ILE A 198 13.57 0.63 -0.95
N PRO A 199 12.40 0.02 -1.19
CA PRO A 199 11.16 0.38 -0.50
C PRO A 199 11.27 0.35 1.02
N VAL A 200 11.90 -0.68 1.59
CA VAL A 200 12.08 -0.79 3.05
C VAL A 200 12.84 0.40 3.61
N VAL A 201 13.97 0.77 2.99
CA VAL A 201 14.78 1.91 3.44
C VAL A 201 14.03 3.23 3.24
N LEU A 202 13.40 3.43 2.10
CA LEU A 202 12.61 4.64 1.83
C LEU A 202 11.44 4.78 2.81
N HIS A 203 10.81 3.66 3.18
CA HIS A 203 9.72 3.65 4.15
C HIS A 203 10.23 3.99 5.56
N GLY A 204 11.36 3.43 5.97
CA GLY A 204 11.95 3.72 7.28
C GLY A 204 12.49 5.16 7.42
N ILE A 205 12.78 5.83 6.31
CA ILE A 205 13.22 7.24 6.30
C ILE A 205 12.00 8.18 6.29
N TRP A 206 10.91 7.74 5.67
CA TRP A 206 9.68 8.53 5.55
C TRP A 206 8.96 8.68 6.90
#